data_0b8960798ba30e19ce5a353537fcd6ec
#
_entry.id   0b8960798ba30e19ce5a353537fcd6ec
#
_cell.length_a   1.000
_cell.length_b   1.000
_cell.length_c   1.000
_cell.angle_alpha   90.00
_cell.angle_beta   90.00
_cell.angle_gamma   90.00
#
_symmetry.space_group_name_H-M   'P 1'
#
loop_
_entity.id
_entity.type
_entity.pdbx_description
1 polymer ?
#
loop_
_entity_poly.entity_id
_entity_poly.type
_entity_poly.pdbx_seq_one_letter_code
_entity_poly.pdbx_strand_id
1 'polypeptide(L)'
;TKSPFDFPGFTAQLKGGDRDLSEISFRYADVYKNNVGEDKFGYKFNFYRMTAFDWVADNYDQAYDTPSSVNNFGGYDAVNVYGDEEYSTWNKLSEVPGLGTYHRQGYNERDLVDYNTKNYKLNSALYYKPSLNTELIYSTNHGNGTTVYQGDNRYSLRNLSFFQNRLEFKVKDKFFIRFYETHEDAGDS
;
A
#
# COMPACT_ATOMS: atom_id res chain seq x y z
N THR A 1 -7.28 8.33 15.94
CA THR A 1 -8.17 9.00 14.95
C THR A 1 -8.92 10.13 15.63
N LYS A 2 -9.06 11.30 14.97
CA LYS A 2 -9.79 12.47 15.53
C LYS A 2 -11.26 12.11 15.72
N SER A 3 -11.78 12.30 16.96
CA SER A 3 -13.19 12.15 17.27
C SER A 3 -14.03 13.27 16.62
N PRO A 4 -15.27 13.00 16.17
CA PRO A 4 -16.17 14.07 15.70
C PRO A 4 -16.56 15.04 16.82
N PHE A 5 -16.61 14.57 18.05
CA PHE A 5 -16.97 15.40 19.22
C PHE A 5 -15.93 16.46 19.54
N ASP A 6 -14.64 16.15 19.32
CA ASP A 6 -13.53 17.08 19.60
C ASP A 6 -13.15 17.91 18.36
N PHE A 7 -13.42 17.39 17.17
CA PHE A 7 -13.01 17.98 15.89
C PHE A 7 -14.13 17.89 14.86
N PRO A 8 -15.25 18.57 15.04
CA PRO A 8 -16.28 18.68 14.01
C PRO A 8 -15.82 19.58 12.86
N GLY A 9 -16.55 19.53 11.73
CA GLY A 9 -16.32 20.40 10.59
C GLY A 9 -15.70 19.72 9.39
N PHE A 10 -15.35 20.53 8.39
CA PHE A 10 -14.79 20.11 7.12
C PHE A 10 -13.29 20.48 7.02
N THR A 11 -12.51 19.57 6.48
CA THR A 11 -11.11 19.82 6.12
C THR A 11 -10.87 19.22 4.74
N ALA A 12 -10.23 19.97 3.85
CA ALA A 12 -9.77 19.49 2.57
C ALA A 12 -8.28 19.79 2.39
N GLN A 13 -7.58 18.92 1.70
CA GLN A 13 -6.18 19.10 1.33
C GLN A 13 -5.97 18.65 -0.10
N LEU A 14 -5.25 19.48 -0.86
CA LEU A 14 -4.75 19.18 -2.20
C LEU A 14 -3.23 19.26 -2.17
N LYS A 15 -2.58 18.30 -2.81
CA LYS A 15 -1.13 18.31 -3.04
C LYS A 15 -0.84 17.93 -4.47
N GLY A 16 0.16 18.57 -5.05
CA GLY A 16 0.77 18.22 -6.31
C GLY A 16 2.28 18.21 -6.18
N GLY A 17 2.95 17.46 -7.02
CA GLY A 17 4.41 17.34 -6.99
C GLY A 17 4.95 16.75 -8.27
N ASP A 18 6.24 16.50 -8.29
CA ASP A 18 6.93 15.85 -9.39
C ASP A 18 6.35 14.44 -9.62
N ARG A 19 6.61 13.92 -10.83
CA ARG A 19 6.20 12.58 -11.25
C ARG A 19 4.67 12.39 -11.21
N ASP A 20 3.95 13.39 -11.69
CA ASP A 20 2.49 13.42 -11.78
C ASP A 20 1.78 13.19 -10.42
N LEU A 21 2.47 13.49 -9.31
CA LEU A 21 1.88 13.36 -7.99
C LEU A 21 0.66 14.27 -7.86
N SER A 22 -0.46 13.66 -7.59
CA SER A 22 -1.71 14.33 -7.25
C SER A 22 -2.35 13.65 -6.04
N GLU A 23 -2.53 14.41 -4.96
CA GLU A 23 -3.25 13.94 -3.78
C GLU A 23 -4.45 14.83 -3.50
N ILE A 24 -5.56 14.19 -3.22
CA ILE A 24 -6.78 14.83 -2.74
C ILE A 24 -7.21 14.11 -1.47
N SER A 25 -7.45 14.88 -0.42
CA SER A 25 -8.09 14.35 0.77
C SER A 25 -9.12 15.30 1.33
N PHE A 26 -10.18 14.74 1.89
CA PHE A 26 -11.12 15.52 2.66
C PHE A 26 -11.64 14.73 3.86
N ARG A 27 -12.03 15.46 4.86
CA ARG A 27 -12.67 14.97 6.06
C ARG A 27 -13.89 15.84 6.35
N TYR A 28 -15.00 15.19 6.66
CA TYR A 28 -16.16 15.83 7.23
C TYR A 28 -16.59 15.12 8.50
N ALA A 29 -16.94 15.88 9.52
CA ALA A 29 -17.45 15.34 10.78
C ALA A 29 -18.45 16.30 11.39
N ASP A 30 -19.49 15.75 11.99
CA ASP A 30 -20.48 16.54 12.68
C ASP A 30 -21.09 15.78 13.88
N VAL A 31 -21.79 16.52 14.73
CA VAL A 31 -22.31 16.02 16.00
C VAL A 31 -23.75 16.49 16.18
N TYR A 32 -24.62 15.55 16.50
CA TYR A 32 -25.98 15.82 16.93
C TYR A 32 -26.06 15.84 18.45
N LYS A 33 -26.68 16.91 18.99
CA LYS A 33 -26.93 17.10 20.40
C LYS A 33 -28.40 16.81 20.74
N ASN A 34 -28.64 16.33 21.96
CA ASN A 34 -30.00 16.19 22.47
C ASN A 34 -30.61 17.55 22.86
N ASN A 35 -31.87 17.53 23.30
CA ASN A 35 -32.62 18.73 23.68
C ASN A 35 -32.02 19.50 24.88
N VAL A 36 -31.11 18.87 25.64
CA VAL A 36 -30.41 19.51 26.76
C VAL A 36 -28.96 19.91 26.42
N GLY A 37 -28.61 19.81 25.13
CA GLY A 37 -27.31 20.26 24.63
C GLY A 37 -26.16 19.26 24.76
N GLU A 38 -26.43 18.02 25.18
CA GLU A 38 -25.39 16.98 25.27
C GLU A 38 -25.16 16.29 23.93
N ASP A 39 -23.91 16.01 23.62
CA ASP A 39 -23.51 15.25 22.43
C ASP A 39 -24.05 13.81 22.50
N LYS A 40 -24.86 13.40 21.54
CA LYS A 40 -25.45 12.05 21.49
C LYS A 40 -24.96 11.23 20.33
N PHE A 41 -24.92 11.80 19.15
CA PHE A 41 -24.44 11.13 17.94
C PHE A 41 -23.34 11.96 17.31
N GLY A 42 -22.34 11.27 16.80
CA GLY A 42 -21.33 11.86 15.97
C GLY A 42 -21.09 10.99 14.76
N TYR A 43 -20.71 11.60 13.67
CA TYR A 43 -20.27 10.87 12.50
C TYR A 43 -19.09 11.57 11.86
N LYS A 44 -18.31 10.78 11.15
CA LYS A 44 -17.23 11.30 10.31
C LYS A 44 -17.08 10.48 9.06
N PHE A 45 -16.59 11.15 8.05
CA PHE A 45 -16.22 10.60 6.77
C PHE A 45 -14.87 11.17 6.35
N ASN A 46 -13.96 10.30 5.90
CA ASN A 46 -12.69 10.70 5.35
C ASN A 46 -12.50 10.01 4.00
N PHE A 47 -12.00 10.77 3.05
CA PHE A 47 -11.60 10.28 1.75
C PHE A 47 -10.18 10.71 1.44
N TYR A 48 -9.44 9.83 0.80
CA TYR A 48 -8.09 10.09 0.30
C TYR A 48 -7.92 9.41 -1.04
N ARG A 49 -7.36 10.13 -1.99
CA ARG A 49 -6.93 9.60 -3.28
C ARG A 49 -5.55 10.15 -3.60
N MET A 50 -4.67 9.27 -4.08
CA MET A 50 -3.36 9.61 -4.62
C MET A 50 -3.18 8.95 -5.98
N THR A 51 -2.58 9.68 -6.91
CA THR A 51 -2.00 9.14 -8.13
C THR A 51 -0.61 9.69 -8.30
N ALA A 52 0.31 8.88 -8.81
CA ALA A 52 1.68 9.28 -9.09
C ALA A 52 2.28 8.33 -10.12
N PHE A 53 3.40 8.74 -10.72
CA PHE A 53 4.26 7.86 -11.49
C PHE A 53 5.46 7.48 -10.63
N ASP A 54 5.62 6.20 -10.32
CA ASP A 54 6.67 5.70 -9.43
C ASP A 54 8.05 5.74 -10.10
N TRP A 55 9.10 5.44 -9.34
CA TRP A 55 10.47 5.38 -9.83
C TRP A 55 10.64 4.18 -10.77
N VAL A 56 11.07 4.46 -12.00
CA VAL A 56 11.42 3.41 -12.95
C VAL A 56 12.74 2.80 -12.53
N ALA A 57 12.78 1.49 -12.39
CA ALA A 57 14.02 0.76 -12.15
C ALA A 57 14.94 0.85 -13.37
N ASP A 58 16.18 1.26 -13.15
CA ASP A 58 17.16 1.53 -14.21
C ASP A 58 18.59 1.23 -13.76
N ASN A 59 18.78 0.20 -12.94
CA ASN A 59 20.10 -0.26 -12.53
C ASN A 59 20.40 -1.61 -13.16
N TYR A 60 21.35 -1.62 -14.06
CA TYR A 60 21.83 -2.82 -14.76
C TYR A 60 23.26 -3.19 -14.34
N ASP A 61 23.73 -2.68 -13.21
CA ASP A 61 24.96 -3.13 -12.62
C ASP A 61 24.87 -4.61 -12.20
N GLN A 62 26.00 -5.25 -12.10
CA GLN A 62 26.10 -6.62 -11.62
C GLN A 62 25.44 -6.77 -10.23
N ALA A 63 24.59 -7.77 -10.06
CA ALA A 63 24.03 -8.13 -8.76
C ALA A 63 25.17 -8.62 -7.82
N TYR A 64 24.99 -8.40 -6.53
CA TYR A 64 26.04 -8.60 -5.51
C TYR A 64 26.56 -10.05 -5.45
N ASP A 65 25.70 -11.02 -5.68
CA ASP A 65 25.99 -12.46 -5.50
C ASP A 65 26.19 -13.21 -6.82
N THR A 66 26.17 -12.52 -7.97
CA THR A 66 26.42 -13.17 -9.25
C THR A 66 27.88 -13.57 -9.40
N PRO A 67 28.17 -14.79 -9.92
CA PRO A 67 29.53 -15.23 -10.14
C PRO A 67 30.20 -14.60 -11.38
N SER A 68 29.44 -13.88 -12.19
CA SER A 68 29.90 -13.37 -13.49
C SER A 68 29.88 -11.85 -13.54
N SER A 69 30.91 -11.28 -14.16
CA SER A 69 30.99 -9.83 -14.39
C SER A 69 30.17 -9.40 -15.60
N VAL A 70 29.93 -8.11 -15.73
CA VAL A 70 29.26 -7.48 -16.90
C VAL A 70 29.92 -7.78 -18.24
N ASN A 71 31.20 -8.19 -18.24
CA ASN A 71 31.96 -8.52 -19.44
C ASN A 71 31.88 -10.02 -19.80
N ASN A 72 31.11 -10.82 -19.05
CA ASN A 72 30.97 -12.24 -19.35
C ASN A 72 30.14 -12.45 -20.62
N PHE A 73 30.67 -13.19 -21.60
CA PHE A 73 29.97 -13.48 -22.86
C PHE A 73 28.70 -14.30 -22.65
N GLY A 74 28.64 -15.11 -21.61
CA GLY A 74 27.48 -15.92 -21.27
C GLY A 74 26.40 -15.15 -20.51
N GLY A 75 26.57 -13.83 -20.34
CA GLY A 75 25.68 -12.99 -19.57
C GLY A 75 26.06 -12.85 -18.09
N TYR A 76 25.33 -12.09 -17.38
CA TYR A 76 25.46 -11.87 -15.95
C TYR A 76 24.08 -11.54 -15.35
N ASP A 77 23.96 -11.65 -14.05
CA ASP A 77 22.79 -11.23 -13.34
C ASP A 77 22.87 -9.72 -13.01
N ALA A 78 21.85 -8.98 -13.37
CA ALA A 78 21.77 -7.53 -13.20
C ALA A 78 20.68 -7.15 -12.20
N VAL A 79 20.92 -6.06 -11.45
CA VAL A 79 20.08 -5.64 -10.30
C VAL A 79 18.58 -5.46 -10.65
N ASN A 80 18.26 -4.94 -11.84
CA ASN A 80 16.86 -4.72 -12.24
C ASN A 80 16.44 -5.58 -13.43
N VAL A 81 16.89 -6.84 -13.43
CA VAL A 81 16.47 -7.87 -14.38
C VAL A 81 15.94 -9.05 -13.57
N TYR A 82 14.76 -9.54 -13.89
CA TYR A 82 14.05 -10.54 -13.07
C TYR A 82 13.45 -11.67 -13.93
N GLY A 83 13.05 -12.74 -13.22
CA GLY A 83 12.22 -13.82 -13.78
C GLY A 83 12.99 -15.00 -14.31
N ASP A 84 14.30 -14.94 -14.43
CA ASP A 84 15.13 -16.07 -14.84
C ASP A 84 16.58 -15.84 -14.35
N GLU A 85 16.74 -15.76 -13.04
CA GLU A 85 17.97 -15.39 -12.35
C GLU A 85 18.93 -16.58 -12.19
N GLU A 86 18.51 -17.79 -12.57
CA GLU A 86 19.37 -18.97 -12.47
C GLU A 86 20.52 -18.89 -13.47
N TYR A 87 21.73 -19.04 -12.96
CA TYR A 87 22.90 -19.29 -13.77
C TYR A 87 23.19 -20.80 -13.85
N SER A 88 23.66 -21.24 -15.02
CA SER A 88 24.18 -22.58 -15.19
C SER A 88 25.64 -22.61 -14.76
N THR A 89 25.94 -23.36 -13.71
CA THR A 89 27.33 -23.66 -13.30
C THR A 89 28.06 -24.56 -14.31
N TRP A 90 27.37 -25.03 -15.32
CA TRP A 90 27.95 -25.79 -16.40
C TRP A 90 28.83 -24.86 -17.24
N ASN A 91 30.12 -25.01 -17.03
CA ASN A 91 31.07 -24.32 -17.89
C ASN A 91 30.97 -24.89 -19.30
N LYS A 92 30.29 -24.16 -20.18
CA LYS A 92 30.12 -24.51 -21.59
C LYS A 92 31.38 -24.29 -22.45
N LEU A 93 32.53 -23.99 -21.82
CA LEU A 93 33.76 -23.68 -22.53
C LEU A 93 34.23 -24.81 -23.46
N SER A 94 33.89 -26.05 -23.18
CA SER A 94 34.19 -27.19 -24.10
C SER A 94 33.29 -27.22 -25.33
N GLU A 95 32.04 -26.76 -25.20
CA GLU A 95 31.05 -26.75 -26.30
C GLU A 95 31.09 -25.42 -27.06
N VAL A 96 31.25 -24.30 -26.31
CA VAL A 96 31.30 -22.95 -26.85
C VAL A 96 32.48 -22.22 -26.20
N PRO A 97 33.65 -22.32 -26.79
CA PRO A 97 34.85 -21.65 -26.25
C PRO A 97 34.65 -20.13 -26.13
N GLY A 98 34.98 -19.61 -24.96
CA GLY A 98 34.83 -18.17 -24.65
C GLY A 98 33.49 -17.73 -24.09
N LEU A 99 32.50 -18.64 -23.99
CA LEU A 99 31.18 -18.29 -23.44
C LEU A 99 31.24 -17.96 -21.93
N GLY A 100 32.14 -18.60 -21.18
CA GLY A 100 32.20 -18.48 -19.73
C GLY A 100 31.01 -19.13 -19.01
N THR A 101 30.63 -18.60 -17.86
CA THR A 101 29.42 -19.02 -17.16
C THR A 101 28.20 -18.52 -17.93
N TYR A 102 27.23 -19.39 -18.15
CA TYR A 102 25.99 -19.02 -18.85
C TYR A 102 24.93 -18.56 -17.83
N HIS A 103 24.42 -17.36 -18.06
CA HIS A 103 23.25 -16.83 -17.37
C HIS A 103 22.08 -16.77 -18.34
N ARG A 104 20.91 -17.14 -17.87
CA ARG A 104 19.68 -16.84 -18.58
C ARG A 104 19.46 -15.33 -18.55
N GLN A 105 18.94 -14.84 -19.65
CA GLN A 105 18.55 -13.44 -19.71
C GLN A 105 17.13 -13.33 -19.15
N GLY A 106 16.99 -12.73 -17.96
CA GLY A 106 15.72 -12.34 -17.41
C GLY A 106 15.07 -11.20 -18.20
N TYR A 107 14.08 -10.59 -17.61
CA TYR A 107 13.32 -9.48 -18.19
C TYR A 107 13.63 -8.19 -17.44
N ASN A 108 13.77 -7.09 -18.17
CA ASN A 108 13.95 -5.78 -17.53
C ASN A 108 12.71 -5.44 -16.70
N GLU A 109 12.90 -4.97 -15.48
CA GLU A 109 11.79 -4.57 -14.61
C GLU A 109 10.86 -3.56 -15.26
N ARG A 110 11.42 -2.61 -16.03
CA ARG A 110 10.62 -1.59 -16.74
C ARG A 110 9.60 -2.16 -17.72
N ASP A 111 9.81 -3.38 -18.20
CA ASP A 111 8.92 -4.07 -19.15
C ASP A 111 7.88 -4.93 -18.43
N LEU A 112 8.07 -5.19 -17.13
CA LEU A 112 7.22 -6.03 -16.29
C LEU A 112 6.26 -5.23 -15.40
N VAL A 113 6.68 -4.06 -14.92
CA VAL A 113 6.00 -3.29 -13.88
C VAL A 113 5.23 -2.11 -14.47
N ASP A 114 3.99 -1.92 -14.05
CA ASP A 114 3.25 -0.69 -14.28
C ASP A 114 3.57 0.31 -13.17
N TYR A 115 4.30 1.37 -13.52
CA TYR A 115 4.72 2.41 -12.59
C TYR A 115 3.62 3.45 -12.25
N ASN A 116 2.41 3.30 -12.81
CA ASN A 116 1.28 4.13 -12.46
C ASN A 116 0.75 3.74 -11.09
N THR A 117 1.11 4.49 -10.08
CA THR A 117 0.66 4.27 -8.70
C THR A 117 -0.68 4.94 -8.47
N LYS A 118 -1.61 4.17 -7.90
CA LYS A 118 -2.94 4.64 -7.49
C LYS A 118 -3.22 4.15 -6.08
N ASN A 119 -3.77 5.02 -5.26
CA ASN A 119 -4.19 4.66 -3.92
C ASN A 119 -5.41 5.47 -3.53
N TYR A 120 -6.43 4.83 -3.01
CA TYR A 120 -7.54 5.53 -2.39
C TYR A 120 -7.95 4.85 -1.09
N LYS A 121 -8.39 5.66 -0.15
CA LYS A 121 -8.82 5.22 1.17
C LYS A 121 -10.11 5.92 1.53
N LEU A 122 -11.00 5.16 2.12
CA LEU A 122 -12.28 5.61 2.61
C LEU A 122 -12.42 5.16 4.05
N ASN A 123 -12.75 6.09 4.94
CA ASN A 123 -13.04 5.78 6.32
C ASN A 123 -14.33 6.47 6.72
N SER A 124 -15.27 5.69 7.26
CA SER A 124 -16.49 6.21 7.84
C SER A 124 -16.64 5.72 9.27
N ALA A 125 -17.18 6.55 10.15
CA ALA A 125 -17.46 6.13 11.51
C ALA A 125 -18.70 6.82 12.08
N LEU A 126 -19.46 6.03 12.84
CA LEU A 126 -20.62 6.46 13.61
C LEU A 126 -20.30 6.30 15.09
N TYR A 127 -20.69 7.28 15.86
CA TYR A 127 -20.48 7.35 17.29
C TYR A 127 -21.81 7.56 17.99
N TYR A 128 -22.04 6.83 19.06
CA TYR A 128 -23.22 7.00 19.89
C TYR A 128 -22.81 7.06 21.37
N LYS A 129 -23.26 8.08 22.08
CA LYS A 129 -23.06 8.26 23.53
C LYS A 129 -24.38 8.01 24.27
N PRO A 130 -24.65 6.77 24.73
CA PRO A 130 -25.79 6.50 25.60
C PRO A 130 -25.77 7.33 26.87
N SER A 131 -24.57 7.54 27.43
CA SER A 131 -24.31 8.38 28.60
C SER A 131 -23.02 9.16 28.43
N LEU A 132 -22.71 10.11 29.33
CA LEU A 132 -21.49 10.91 29.32
C LEU A 132 -20.21 10.04 29.42
N ASN A 133 -20.30 8.87 30.01
CA ASN A 133 -19.16 7.99 30.22
C ASN A 133 -19.15 6.74 29.30
N THR A 134 -20.12 6.58 28.43
CA THR A 134 -20.26 5.40 27.58
C THR A 134 -20.31 5.81 26.13
N GLU A 135 -19.56 5.11 25.30
CA GLU A 135 -19.48 5.35 23.85
C GLU A 135 -19.56 4.01 23.09
N LEU A 136 -20.37 3.99 22.06
CA LEU A 136 -20.42 2.93 21.06
C LEU A 136 -19.92 3.50 19.75
N ILE A 137 -18.96 2.83 19.13
CA ILE A 137 -18.34 3.28 17.87
C ILE A 137 -18.43 2.16 16.85
N TYR A 138 -19.01 2.44 15.70
CA TYR A 138 -18.89 1.61 14.52
C TYR A 138 -18.06 2.34 13.47
N SER A 139 -17.07 1.68 12.92
CA SER A 139 -16.26 2.26 11.84
C SER A 139 -15.94 1.25 10.77
N THR A 140 -15.92 1.73 9.53
CA THR A 140 -15.49 0.98 8.36
C THR A 140 -14.33 1.70 7.70
N ASN A 141 -13.34 0.91 7.25
CA ASN A 141 -12.20 1.37 6.48
C ASN A 141 -12.15 0.57 5.19
N HIS A 142 -12.00 1.25 4.09
CA HIS A 142 -11.74 0.64 2.80
C HIS A 142 -10.51 1.29 2.17
N GLY A 143 -9.61 0.47 1.66
CA GLY A 143 -8.44 0.90 0.90
C GLY A 143 -8.31 0.06 -0.35
N ASN A 144 -7.92 0.69 -1.44
CA ASN A 144 -7.54 0.00 -2.66
C ASN A 144 -6.39 0.74 -3.31
N GLY A 145 -5.49 -0.01 -3.94
CA GLY A 145 -4.34 0.61 -4.58
C GLY A 145 -3.43 -0.36 -5.28
N THR A 146 -2.33 0.20 -5.74
CA THR A 146 -1.20 -0.51 -6.29
C THR A 146 -0.05 -0.48 -5.28
N THR A 147 0.79 -1.50 -5.30
CA THR A 147 2.04 -1.51 -4.57
C THR A 147 3.07 -2.37 -5.28
N VAL A 148 4.33 -1.97 -5.20
CA VAL A 148 5.45 -2.83 -5.59
C VAL A 148 6.10 -3.31 -4.30
N TYR A 149 6.16 -4.61 -4.16
CA TYR A 149 6.74 -5.27 -2.99
C TYR A 149 7.98 -6.06 -3.41
N GLN A 150 9.04 -5.92 -2.66
CA GLN A 150 10.26 -6.70 -2.81
C GLN A 150 10.50 -7.55 -1.57
N GLY A 151 10.45 -8.87 -1.77
CA GLY A 151 10.93 -9.88 -0.84
C GLY A 151 12.07 -10.64 -1.49
N ASP A 152 12.02 -11.97 -1.47
CA ASP A 152 12.94 -12.81 -2.26
C ASP A 152 12.67 -12.64 -3.76
N ASN A 153 11.44 -12.30 -4.13
CA ASN A 153 11.01 -11.92 -5.47
C ASN A 153 10.36 -10.52 -5.44
N ARG A 154 10.23 -9.92 -6.62
CA ARG A 154 9.56 -8.64 -6.79
C ARG A 154 8.16 -8.84 -7.34
N TYR A 155 7.17 -8.27 -6.65
CA TYR A 155 5.76 -8.36 -6.99
C TYR A 155 5.19 -6.97 -7.28
N SER A 156 4.48 -6.85 -8.40
CA SER A 156 3.71 -5.65 -8.73
C SER A 156 2.23 -5.96 -8.52
N LEU A 157 1.72 -5.63 -7.35
CA LEU A 157 0.32 -5.86 -6.99
C LEU A 157 -0.56 -4.72 -7.50
N ARG A 158 -1.64 -5.09 -8.22
CA ARG A 158 -2.67 -4.18 -8.71
C ARG A 158 -4.00 -4.51 -8.04
N ASN A 159 -4.80 -3.49 -7.81
CA ASN A 159 -6.11 -3.63 -7.18
C ASN A 159 -6.08 -4.28 -5.78
N LEU A 160 -4.91 -4.26 -5.11
CA LEU A 160 -4.84 -4.66 -3.71
C LEU A 160 -5.96 -3.97 -2.93
N SER A 161 -6.82 -4.74 -2.31
CA SER A 161 -7.94 -4.18 -1.56
C SER A 161 -7.95 -4.65 -0.10
N PHE A 162 -8.34 -3.73 0.75
CA PHE A 162 -8.44 -3.92 2.18
C PHE A 162 -9.77 -3.36 2.66
N PHE A 163 -10.52 -4.17 3.37
CA PHE A 163 -11.77 -3.75 3.99
C PHE A 163 -11.81 -4.20 5.45
N GLN A 164 -12.13 -3.28 6.36
CA GLN A 164 -12.20 -3.57 7.77
C GLN A 164 -13.41 -2.91 8.42
N ASN A 165 -14.17 -3.70 9.14
CA ASN A 165 -15.19 -3.24 10.07
C ASN A 165 -14.67 -3.30 11.51
N ARG A 166 -15.09 -2.34 12.32
CA ARG A 166 -14.79 -2.30 13.75
C ARG A 166 -16.01 -1.86 14.53
N LEU A 167 -16.37 -2.65 15.53
CA LEU A 167 -17.33 -2.27 16.55
C LEU A 167 -16.62 -2.15 17.89
N GLU A 168 -16.76 -1.02 18.56
CA GLU A 168 -16.14 -0.75 19.85
C GLU A 168 -17.18 -0.23 20.84
N PHE A 169 -17.22 -0.86 22.01
CA PHE A 169 -17.94 -0.40 23.19
C PHE A 169 -16.92 0.06 24.24
N LYS A 170 -17.05 1.28 24.72
CA LYS A 170 -16.11 1.90 25.67
C LYS A 170 -16.84 2.51 26.84
N VAL A 171 -16.34 2.23 28.06
CA VAL A 171 -16.71 2.93 29.28
C VAL A 171 -15.49 3.71 29.77
N LYS A 172 -15.63 5.01 29.86
CA LYS A 172 -14.53 5.95 30.19
C LYS A 172 -13.84 5.52 31.49
N ASP A 173 -12.49 5.51 31.43
CA ASP A 173 -11.60 5.20 32.55
C ASP A 173 -11.81 3.82 33.20
N LYS A 174 -12.55 2.91 32.55
CA LYS A 174 -12.82 1.57 33.06
C LYS A 174 -12.35 0.47 32.13
N PHE A 175 -13.02 0.30 30.98
CA PHE A 175 -12.70 -0.75 30.01
C PHE A 175 -13.22 -0.40 28.61
N PHE A 176 -12.75 -1.16 27.62
CA PHE A 176 -13.35 -1.23 26.29
C PHE A 176 -13.38 -2.68 25.80
N ILE A 177 -14.34 -2.96 24.92
CA ILE A 177 -14.44 -4.20 24.16
C ILE A 177 -14.46 -3.80 22.68
N ARG A 178 -13.74 -4.54 21.85
CA ARG A 178 -13.58 -4.21 20.45
C ARG A 178 -13.61 -5.47 19.59
N PHE A 179 -14.40 -5.43 18.52
CA PHE A 179 -14.50 -6.49 17.51
C PHE A 179 -14.00 -5.96 16.18
N TYR A 180 -13.28 -6.80 15.45
CA TYR A 180 -12.81 -6.52 14.11
C TYR A 180 -13.24 -7.62 13.15
N GLU A 181 -13.57 -7.21 11.95
CA GLU A 181 -13.70 -8.07 10.80
C GLU A 181 -12.83 -7.45 9.69
N THR A 182 -11.96 -8.25 9.10
CA THR A 182 -11.02 -7.79 8.07
C THR A 182 -11.10 -8.72 6.87
N HIS A 183 -11.19 -8.14 5.68
CA HIS A 183 -11.07 -8.82 4.40
C HIS A 183 -9.95 -8.18 3.61
N GLU A 184 -9.08 -9.02 3.07
CA GLU A 184 -7.95 -8.61 2.25
C GLU A 184 -8.01 -9.38 0.94
N ASP A 185 -7.75 -8.69 -0.17
CA ASP A 185 -7.57 -9.26 -1.49
C ASP A 185 -6.29 -8.69 -2.06
N ALA A 186 -5.35 -9.56 -2.39
CA ALA A 186 -4.06 -9.17 -2.93
C ALA A 186 -4.17 -8.57 -4.35
N GLY A 187 -5.34 -8.68 -4.98
CA GLY A 187 -5.56 -8.18 -6.32
C GLY A 187 -4.89 -9.03 -7.39
N ASP A 188 -4.45 -8.35 -8.44
CA ASP A 188 -3.78 -8.96 -9.59
C ASP A 188 -2.26 -8.75 -9.48
N SER A 189 -1.46 -9.73 -9.89
CA SER A 189 0.02 -9.68 -9.92
C SER A 189 0.56 -10.04 -11.30
#